data_f561af6bf885e7f45a1f2595cd8f7bcc
#
_entry.id   f561af6bf885e7f45a1f2595cd8f7bcc
#
_cell.length_a   1.000
_cell.length_b   1.000
_cell.length_c   1.000
_cell.angle_alpha   90.00
_cell.angle_beta   90.00
_cell.angle_gamma   90.00
#
_symmetry.space_group_name_H-M   'P 1'
#
loop_
_entity.id
_entity.type
_entity.pdbx_description
1 polymer ?
#
loop_
_entity_poly.entity_id
_entity_poly.type
_entity_poly.pdbx_seq_one_letter_code
_entity_poly.pdbx_strand_id
1 'polypeptide(L)'
;MSILPVDSEHSAIFQSLQGNEENPISKILLTASGGPFRGKKTEELQDITVEDALKHPNWSMGKKVTIDSASLVNKGLEVMEAKWLFDVSLDQIQVVVHPQSIVHSAVEYDDGAVIAQLGLPDMKLPIQYALVYPERRPMHAPFMDLFAIHQLTFEAPDTETFPGLALAYRAAREGGSMPTVFNAANEMAVKLLLQKKIRFVQIPEILEMAMEHHHTIENPDVVQILQAEAETYEQIRQEMKL
;
A
#
# COMPACT_ATOMS: atom_id res chain seq x y z
N MET A 1 -15.56 -19.24 5.01
CA MET A 1 -14.43 -19.58 4.09
C MET A 1 -13.29 -18.68 4.47
N SER A 2 -12.10 -19.23 4.74
CA SER A 2 -10.94 -18.43 5.15
C SER A 2 -10.32 -17.73 3.94
N ILE A 3 -9.95 -16.47 4.07
CA ILE A 3 -9.17 -15.72 3.09
C ILE A 3 -7.72 -15.75 3.55
N LEU A 4 -6.81 -16.23 2.70
CA LEU A 4 -5.38 -16.25 2.96
C LEU A 4 -4.71 -15.12 2.18
N PRO A 5 -4.06 -14.16 2.84
CA PRO A 5 -3.43 -13.04 2.16
C PRO A 5 -2.20 -13.49 1.38
N VAL A 6 -1.99 -12.88 0.21
CA VAL A 6 -0.84 -13.14 -0.66
C VAL A 6 0.10 -11.94 -0.73
N ASP A 7 -0.43 -10.72 -0.54
CA ASP A 7 0.44 -9.54 -0.45
C ASP A 7 1.46 -9.72 0.68
N SER A 8 2.70 -9.28 0.47
CA SER A 8 3.83 -9.62 1.34
C SER A 8 3.61 -9.12 2.76
N GLU A 9 3.10 -7.92 2.91
CA GLU A 9 2.82 -7.28 4.19
C GLU A 9 1.68 -7.97 4.93
N HIS A 10 0.58 -8.25 4.23
CA HIS A 10 -0.57 -8.91 4.84
C HIS A 10 -0.28 -10.38 5.16
N SER A 11 0.50 -11.07 4.33
CA SER A 11 1.02 -12.40 4.64
C SER A 11 1.89 -12.38 5.90
N ALA A 12 2.73 -11.35 6.07
CA ALA A 12 3.58 -11.19 7.25
C ALA A 12 2.76 -10.96 8.53
N ILE A 13 1.72 -10.12 8.46
CA ILE A 13 0.78 -9.90 9.56
C ILE A 13 0.08 -11.20 9.91
N PHE A 14 -0.48 -11.90 8.90
CA PHE A 14 -1.14 -13.19 9.08
C PHE A 14 -0.21 -14.21 9.73
N GLN A 15 1.06 -14.29 9.32
CA GLN A 15 2.06 -15.18 9.93
C GLN A 15 2.42 -14.78 11.36
N SER A 16 2.41 -13.48 11.67
CA SER A 16 2.68 -12.97 13.02
C SER A 16 1.53 -13.22 13.99
N LEU A 17 0.32 -13.44 13.48
CA LEU A 17 -0.86 -13.78 14.28
C LEU A 17 -0.97 -15.28 14.61
N GLN A 18 -0.21 -16.16 13.93
CA GLN A 18 -0.33 -17.61 14.15
C GLN A 18 -0.04 -18.00 15.57
N GLY A 19 -1.00 -18.67 16.21
CA GLY A 19 -0.93 -19.05 17.63
C GLY A 19 -1.24 -17.91 18.61
N ASN A 20 -1.64 -16.74 18.09
CA ASN A 20 -2.01 -15.57 18.88
C ASN A 20 -3.36 -14.97 18.44
N GLU A 21 -4.17 -15.75 17.75
CA GLU A 21 -5.43 -15.29 17.13
C GLU A 21 -6.44 -14.71 18.12
N GLU A 22 -6.39 -15.18 19.39
CA GLU A 22 -7.26 -14.71 20.47
C GLU A 22 -6.67 -13.52 21.26
N ASN A 23 -5.43 -13.13 20.97
CA ASN A 23 -4.79 -12.04 21.68
C ASN A 23 -5.12 -10.69 21.04
N PRO A 24 -5.46 -9.65 21.82
CA PRO A 24 -5.80 -8.35 21.27
C PRO A 24 -4.61 -7.69 20.60
N ILE A 25 -4.85 -7.16 19.40
CA ILE A 25 -3.89 -6.40 18.60
C ILE A 25 -3.89 -4.97 19.13
N SER A 26 -2.76 -4.51 19.65
CA SER A 26 -2.54 -3.10 19.95
C SER A 26 -2.35 -2.29 18.65
N LYS A 27 -1.42 -2.75 17.79
CA LYS A 27 -1.15 -2.13 16.48
C LYS A 27 -0.69 -3.14 15.44
N ILE A 28 -1.01 -2.83 14.20
CA ILE A 28 -0.34 -3.38 13.02
C ILE A 28 0.74 -2.38 12.59
N LEU A 29 1.99 -2.83 12.51
CA LEU A 29 3.12 -2.06 11.98
C LEU A 29 3.29 -2.46 10.51
N LEU A 30 2.63 -1.70 9.62
CA LEU A 30 2.61 -1.96 8.20
C LEU A 30 3.86 -1.33 7.55
N THR A 31 4.81 -2.14 7.10
CA THR A 31 6.07 -1.63 6.55
C THR A 31 5.92 -1.19 5.10
N ALA A 32 6.72 -0.20 4.71
CA ALA A 32 6.85 0.32 3.35
C ALA A 32 8.32 0.49 2.99
N SER A 33 8.70 0.27 1.72
CA SER A 33 10.07 0.56 1.26
C SER A 33 10.39 2.06 1.26
N GLY A 34 9.36 2.91 1.19
CA GLY A 34 9.47 4.35 0.98
C GLY A 34 9.61 4.75 -0.49
N GLY A 35 9.68 3.78 -1.41
CA GLY A 35 9.76 4.03 -2.85
C GLY A 35 11.11 4.62 -3.31
N PRO A 36 11.24 4.92 -4.62
CA PRO A 36 12.49 5.42 -5.21
C PRO A 36 12.82 6.87 -4.84
N PHE A 37 11.85 7.61 -4.31
CA PHE A 37 12.01 9.04 -4.03
C PHE A 37 12.12 9.36 -2.53
N ARG A 38 12.30 8.33 -1.69
CA ARG A 38 12.49 8.50 -0.25
C ARG A 38 13.59 9.53 0.05
N GLY A 39 13.29 10.51 0.91
CA GLY A 39 14.20 11.59 1.30
C GLY A 39 14.22 12.78 0.36
N LYS A 40 13.54 12.74 -0.80
CA LYS A 40 13.35 13.90 -1.67
C LYS A 40 12.27 14.84 -1.11
N LYS A 41 12.34 16.10 -1.52
CA LYS A 41 11.33 17.11 -1.23
C LYS A 41 10.48 17.42 -2.46
N THR A 42 9.33 18.04 -2.26
CA THR A 42 8.35 18.32 -3.32
C THR A 42 8.96 19.07 -4.50
N GLU A 43 9.88 20.00 -4.24
CA GLU A 43 10.58 20.76 -5.29
C GLU A 43 11.41 19.86 -6.21
N GLU A 44 12.01 18.81 -5.64
CA GLU A 44 12.83 17.85 -6.39
C GLU A 44 12.00 16.86 -7.21
N LEU A 45 10.68 16.78 -6.94
CA LEU A 45 9.77 15.88 -7.65
C LEU A 45 9.16 16.49 -8.92
N GLN A 46 9.35 17.81 -9.16
CA GLN A 46 8.70 18.51 -10.28
C GLN A 46 9.12 17.98 -11.65
N ASP A 47 10.39 17.58 -11.80
CA ASP A 47 10.99 17.13 -13.05
C ASP A 47 11.19 15.61 -13.11
N ILE A 48 10.55 14.86 -12.20
CA ILE A 48 10.62 13.39 -12.18
C ILE A 48 10.01 12.83 -13.46
N THR A 49 10.78 11.96 -14.12
CA THR A 49 10.31 11.24 -15.31
C THR A 49 9.57 9.96 -14.93
N VAL A 50 8.80 9.41 -15.87
CA VAL A 50 8.16 8.09 -15.73
C VAL A 50 9.24 7.01 -15.49
N GLU A 51 10.34 7.12 -16.20
CA GLU A 51 11.47 6.20 -16.11
C GLU A 51 12.12 6.22 -14.72
N ASP A 52 12.13 7.36 -14.04
CA ASP A 52 12.63 7.46 -12.65
C ASP A 52 11.64 6.87 -11.66
N ALA A 53 10.34 7.11 -11.84
CA ALA A 53 9.29 6.55 -10.99
C ALA A 53 9.20 5.01 -11.09
N LEU A 54 9.67 4.42 -12.18
CA LEU A 54 9.71 2.97 -12.38
C LEU A 54 10.96 2.28 -11.80
N LYS A 55 11.91 3.01 -11.21
CA LYS A 55 13.14 2.46 -10.61
C LYS A 55 12.93 2.14 -9.13
N HIS A 56 12.20 1.05 -8.82
CA HIS A 56 12.04 0.63 -7.42
C HIS A 56 13.36 0.07 -6.88
N PRO A 57 13.80 0.44 -5.63
CA PRO A 57 15.11 0.05 -5.11
C PRO A 57 15.26 -1.45 -4.83
N ASN A 58 14.20 -2.13 -4.37
CA ASN A 58 14.28 -3.51 -3.84
C ASN A 58 13.42 -4.50 -4.62
N TRP A 59 12.32 -4.08 -5.22
CA TRP A 59 11.32 -4.95 -5.82
C TRP A 59 11.30 -4.81 -7.34
N SER A 60 11.16 -5.94 -8.04
CA SER A 60 10.81 -5.97 -9.46
C SER A 60 9.31 -6.22 -9.60
N MET A 61 8.56 -5.20 -9.95
CA MET A 61 7.10 -5.21 -9.95
C MET A 61 6.52 -4.70 -11.27
N GLY A 62 5.21 -4.86 -11.43
CA GLY A 62 4.47 -4.23 -12.53
C GLY A 62 4.53 -2.69 -12.48
N LYS A 63 4.37 -2.03 -13.64
CA LYS A 63 4.50 -0.56 -13.74
C LYS A 63 3.55 0.19 -12.81
N LYS A 64 2.30 -0.27 -12.70
CA LYS A 64 1.27 0.39 -11.86
C LYS A 64 1.68 0.38 -10.40
N VAL A 65 1.93 -0.79 -9.81
CA VAL A 65 2.29 -0.92 -8.40
C VAL A 65 3.63 -0.24 -8.07
N THR A 66 4.56 -0.14 -9.03
CA THR A 66 5.82 0.58 -8.85
C THR A 66 5.59 2.08 -8.69
N ILE A 67 4.68 2.68 -9.47
CA ILE A 67 4.30 4.08 -9.35
C ILE A 67 3.50 4.32 -8.06
N ASP A 68 2.60 3.40 -7.70
CA ASP A 68 1.86 3.47 -6.43
C ASP A 68 2.80 3.41 -5.22
N SER A 69 3.86 2.61 -5.29
CA SER A 69 4.92 2.58 -4.27
C SER A 69 5.66 3.91 -4.20
N ALA A 70 6.00 4.51 -5.36
CA ALA A 70 6.69 5.79 -5.44
C ALA A 70 5.88 6.96 -4.85
N SER A 71 4.55 6.91 -4.93
CA SER A 71 3.62 7.94 -4.43
C SER A 71 3.06 7.64 -3.03
N LEU A 72 3.43 6.52 -2.41
CA LEU A 72 2.86 5.95 -1.19
C LEU A 72 1.35 5.59 -1.29
N VAL A 73 0.75 5.64 -2.47
CA VAL A 73 -0.64 5.21 -2.69
C VAL A 73 -0.79 3.71 -2.45
N ASN A 74 0.18 2.89 -2.90
CA ASN A 74 0.16 1.45 -2.64
C ASN A 74 -0.01 1.15 -1.15
N LYS A 75 0.76 1.82 -0.31
CA LYS A 75 0.68 1.64 1.14
C LYS A 75 -0.66 2.10 1.71
N GLY A 76 -1.27 3.10 1.09
CA GLY A 76 -2.63 3.53 1.43
C GLY A 76 -3.69 2.48 1.10
N LEU A 77 -3.60 1.81 -0.05
CA LEU A 77 -4.47 0.69 -0.42
C LEU A 77 -4.29 -0.49 0.54
N GLU A 78 -3.07 -0.80 0.90
CA GLU A 78 -2.74 -1.85 1.86
C GLU A 78 -3.27 -1.54 3.28
N VAL A 79 -3.32 -0.27 3.71
CA VAL A 79 -3.99 0.13 4.97
C VAL A 79 -5.47 -0.23 4.93
N MET A 80 -6.16 0.04 3.81
CA MET A 80 -7.56 -0.34 3.65
C MET A 80 -7.73 -1.86 3.68
N GLU A 81 -6.85 -2.59 3.02
CA GLU A 81 -6.84 -4.04 3.00
C GLU A 81 -6.63 -4.63 4.40
N ALA A 82 -5.63 -4.14 5.15
CA ALA A 82 -5.34 -4.59 6.50
C ALA A 82 -6.51 -4.39 7.46
N LYS A 83 -7.21 -3.25 7.36
CA LYS A 83 -8.43 -2.96 8.13
C LYS A 83 -9.47 -4.07 7.98
N TRP A 84 -9.72 -4.51 6.76
CA TRP A 84 -10.75 -5.50 6.47
C TRP A 84 -10.29 -6.94 6.71
N LEU A 85 -9.03 -7.27 6.42
CA LEU A 85 -8.51 -8.63 6.59
C LEU A 85 -8.34 -9.01 8.06
N PHE A 86 -7.96 -8.06 8.91
CA PHE A 86 -7.61 -8.33 10.31
C PHE A 86 -8.59 -7.74 11.31
N ASP A 87 -9.71 -7.15 10.83
CA ASP A 87 -10.77 -6.57 11.65
C ASP A 87 -10.24 -5.56 12.69
N VAL A 88 -9.36 -4.68 12.25
CA VAL A 88 -8.76 -3.62 13.08
C VAL A 88 -9.25 -2.24 12.65
N SER A 89 -9.21 -1.28 13.57
CA SER A 89 -9.48 0.12 13.26
C SER A 89 -8.30 0.76 12.50
N LEU A 90 -8.58 1.84 11.77
CA LEU A 90 -7.52 2.59 11.07
C LEU A 90 -6.47 3.17 12.04
N ASP A 91 -6.86 3.47 13.27
CA ASP A 91 -5.96 4.02 14.29
C ASP A 91 -5.01 2.95 14.88
N GLN A 92 -5.34 1.67 14.69
CA GLN A 92 -4.45 0.56 15.03
C GLN A 92 -3.46 0.21 13.91
N ILE A 93 -3.54 0.84 12.72
CA ILE A 93 -2.61 0.59 11.62
C ILE A 93 -1.62 1.75 11.53
N GLN A 94 -0.36 1.45 11.81
CA GLN A 94 0.74 2.41 11.72
C GLN A 94 1.66 2.05 10.56
N VAL A 95 1.77 2.94 9.58
CA VAL A 95 2.73 2.78 8.49
C VAL A 95 4.13 3.16 8.96
N VAL A 96 5.09 2.28 8.67
CA VAL A 96 6.51 2.43 9.03
C VAL A 96 7.37 2.25 7.78
N VAL A 97 8.18 3.25 7.44
CA VAL A 97 9.12 3.12 6.31
C VAL A 97 10.32 2.30 6.75
N HIS A 98 10.56 1.19 6.06
CA HIS A 98 11.69 0.27 6.26
C HIS A 98 12.40 0.04 4.93
N PRO A 99 13.45 0.84 4.62
CA PRO A 99 14.06 0.87 3.29
C PRO A 99 14.66 -0.45 2.83
N GLN A 100 15.12 -1.28 3.76
CA GLN A 100 15.74 -2.57 3.42
C GLN A 100 14.72 -3.64 2.97
N SER A 101 13.41 -3.43 3.25
CA SER A 101 12.33 -4.37 2.93
C SER A 101 12.58 -5.81 3.40
N ILE A 102 13.20 -5.97 4.56
CA ILE A 102 13.49 -7.26 5.21
C ILE A 102 12.37 -7.63 6.20
N VAL A 103 11.92 -6.67 7.00
CA VAL A 103 10.70 -6.81 7.81
C VAL A 103 9.53 -6.52 6.91
N HIS A 104 8.70 -7.53 6.65
CA HIS A 104 7.56 -7.39 5.76
C HIS A 104 6.29 -6.86 6.42
N SER A 105 6.21 -6.83 7.71
CA SER A 105 5.30 -6.16 8.64
C SER A 105 5.34 -6.86 9.99
N ALA A 106 4.70 -6.26 11.00
CA ALA A 106 4.66 -6.79 12.35
C ALA A 106 3.32 -6.51 13.04
N VAL A 107 3.06 -7.25 14.11
CA VAL A 107 1.93 -7.03 15.03
C VAL A 107 2.48 -6.70 16.39
N GLU A 108 2.02 -5.60 16.97
CA GLU A 108 2.22 -5.22 18.37
C GLU A 108 1.00 -5.64 19.18
N TYR A 109 1.23 -6.38 20.27
CA TYR A 109 0.18 -6.85 21.18
C TYR A 109 0.06 -5.93 22.41
N ASP A 110 -1.00 -6.08 23.17
CA ASP A 110 -1.29 -5.24 24.35
C ASP A 110 -0.24 -5.39 25.48
N ASP A 111 0.51 -6.47 25.50
CA ASP A 111 1.64 -6.65 26.43
C ASP A 111 2.93 -5.94 25.98
N GLY A 112 2.90 -5.26 24.81
CA GLY A 112 4.04 -4.57 24.23
C GLY A 112 4.96 -5.47 23.40
N ALA A 113 4.66 -6.76 23.24
CA ALA A 113 5.42 -7.64 22.38
C ALA A 113 5.17 -7.28 20.90
N VAL A 114 6.24 -7.30 20.10
CA VAL A 114 6.16 -7.10 18.65
C VAL A 114 6.62 -8.39 17.95
N ILE A 115 5.73 -8.99 17.16
CA ILE A 115 6.05 -10.18 16.35
C ILE A 115 6.08 -9.77 14.89
N ALA A 116 7.16 -10.10 14.20
CA ALA A 116 7.38 -9.73 12.81
C ALA A 116 7.80 -10.93 11.96
N GLN A 117 7.38 -10.95 10.71
CA GLN A 117 7.92 -11.87 9.72
C GLN A 117 9.01 -11.16 8.90
N LEU A 118 10.17 -11.82 8.81
CA LEU A 118 11.32 -11.35 8.05
C LEU A 118 11.57 -12.26 6.85
N GLY A 119 12.04 -11.69 5.75
CA GLY A 119 12.41 -12.42 4.54
C GLY A 119 13.11 -11.53 3.51
N LEU A 120 13.70 -12.14 2.50
CA LEU A 120 14.17 -11.39 1.31
C LEU A 120 12.94 -10.92 0.51
N PRO A 121 13.03 -9.78 -0.21
CA PRO A 121 11.93 -9.24 -1.01
C PRO A 121 11.65 -10.12 -2.25
N ASP A 122 10.88 -11.18 -2.05
CA ASP A 122 10.45 -12.14 -3.09
C ASP A 122 9.02 -12.62 -2.79
N MET A 123 8.12 -12.44 -3.76
CA MET A 123 6.72 -12.88 -3.65
C MET A 123 6.54 -14.40 -3.60
N LYS A 124 7.55 -15.19 -3.94
CA LYS A 124 7.44 -16.67 -3.88
C LYS A 124 7.12 -17.17 -2.48
N LEU A 125 7.67 -16.54 -1.43
CA LEU A 125 7.43 -16.95 -0.06
C LEU A 125 5.96 -16.76 0.38
N PRO A 126 5.35 -15.58 0.27
CA PRO A 126 3.94 -15.39 0.63
C PRO A 126 2.99 -16.19 -0.27
N ILE A 127 3.27 -16.29 -1.58
CA ILE A 127 2.46 -17.10 -2.50
C ILE A 127 2.52 -18.57 -2.10
N GLN A 128 3.71 -19.14 -1.88
CA GLN A 128 3.85 -20.52 -1.47
C GLN A 128 3.11 -20.78 -0.15
N TYR A 129 3.29 -19.88 0.84
CA TYR A 129 2.65 -20.05 2.13
C TYR A 129 1.12 -20.05 2.04
N ALA A 130 0.54 -19.15 1.24
CA ALA A 130 -0.90 -19.13 1.02
C ALA A 130 -1.43 -20.40 0.32
N LEU A 131 -0.65 -21.00 -0.59
CA LEU A 131 -1.05 -22.20 -1.31
C LEU A 131 -0.95 -23.49 -0.49
N VAL A 132 -0.03 -23.56 0.47
CA VAL A 132 0.23 -24.79 1.24
C VAL A 132 -0.09 -24.68 2.73
N TYR A 133 -0.62 -23.54 3.16
CA TYR A 133 -1.00 -23.31 4.56
C TYR A 133 -1.78 -24.49 5.15
N PRO A 134 -1.50 -24.93 6.41
CA PRO A 134 -0.57 -24.32 7.37
C PRO A 134 0.89 -24.79 7.28
N GLU A 135 1.22 -25.61 6.30
CA GLU A 135 2.55 -26.20 6.16
C GLU A 135 3.59 -25.20 5.65
N ARG A 136 4.86 -25.44 6.01
CA ARG A 136 6.01 -24.79 5.40
C ARG A 136 6.77 -25.79 4.56
N ARG A 137 6.90 -25.51 3.28
CA ARG A 137 7.59 -26.38 2.33
C ARG A 137 8.96 -25.81 1.95
N PRO A 138 9.96 -26.68 1.69
CA PRO A 138 11.25 -26.23 1.15
C PRO A 138 11.07 -25.39 -0.12
N MET A 139 11.85 -24.33 -0.24
CA MET A 139 11.86 -23.47 -1.41
C MET A 139 13.30 -23.31 -1.92
N HIS A 140 13.48 -23.43 -3.24
CA HIS A 140 14.75 -23.16 -3.89
C HIS A 140 14.92 -21.63 -4.11
N ALA A 141 15.19 -20.92 -3.02
CA ALA A 141 15.43 -19.49 -3.00
C ALA A 141 16.60 -19.19 -2.05
N PRO A 142 17.31 -18.06 -2.21
CA PRO A 142 18.32 -17.65 -1.25
C PRO A 142 17.73 -17.51 0.15
N PHE A 143 18.47 -17.98 1.16
CA PHE A 143 18.13 -17.73 2.55
C PHE A 143 18.68 -16.36 2.97
N MET A 144 17.97 -15.74 3.92
CA MET A 144 18.40 -14.48 4.50
C MET A 144 19.63 -14.68 5.38
N ASP A 145 20.66 -13.83 5.17
CA ASP A 145 21.86 -13.79 6.00
C ASP A 145 21.84 -12.52 6.86
N LEU A 146 21.60 -12.68 8.15
CA LEU A 146 21.53 -11.56 9.10
C LEU A 146 22.88 -10.85 9.26
N PHE A 147 24.01 -11.54 9.08
CA PHE A 147 25.33 -10.90 9.14
C PHE A 147 25.55 -9.98 7.93
N ALA A 148 25.06 -10.37 6.74
CA ALA A 148 25.13 -9.54 5.55
C ALA A 148 24.16 -8.34 5.62
N ILE A 149 22.99 -8.50 6.23
CA ILE A 149 22.01 -7.42 6.42
C ILE A 149 22.53 -6.39 7.43
N HIS A 150 23.16 -6.85 8.49
CA HIS A 150 23.81 -6.05 9.53
C HIS A 150 22.88 -5.10 10.30
N GLN A 151 22.08 -4.27 9.61
CA GLN A 151 21.25 -3.23 10.24
C GLN A 151 19.86 -3.13 9.59
N LEU A 152 18.84 -2.93 10.41
CA LEU A 152 17.48 -2.59 10.01
C LEU A 152 17.18 -1.16 10.48
N THR A 153 16.59 -0.35 9.63
CA THR A 153 16.22 1.04 9.93
C THR A 153 14.75 1.29 9.70
N PHE A 154 14.18 2.19 10.50
CA PHE A 154 12.76 2.53 10.47
C PHE A 154 12.60 4.04 10.54
N GLU A 155 11.66 4.57 9.73
CA GLU A 155 11.39 6.00 9.59
C GLU A 155 9.87 6.23 9.57
N ALA A 156 9.44 7.43 9.92
CA ALA A 156 8.06 7.85 9.69
C ALA A 156 7.84 8.13 8.19
N PRO A 157 6.64 7.83 7.64
CA PRO A 157 6.32 8.20 6.27
C PRO A 157 6.23 9.73 6.13
N ASP A 158 6.83 10.29 5.07
CA ASP A 158 6.70 11.71 4.72
C ASP A 158 5.39 11.93 3.94
N THR A 159 4.31 12.19 4.67
CA THR A 159 2.98 12.42 4.08
C THR A 159 2.79 13.84 3.55
N GLU A 160 3.70 14.76 3.84
CA GLU A 160 3.69 16.10 3.25
C GLU A 160 4.21 16.08 1.82
N THR A 161 5.34 15.42 1.60
CA THR A 161 5.92 15.25 0.26
C THR A 161 5.15 14.22 -0.58
N PHE A 162 4.61 13.17 0.05
CA PHE A 162 3.86 12.09 -0.60
C PHE A 162 2.43 11.97 -0.03
N PRO A 163 1.49 12.85 -0.43
CA PRO A 163 0.16 12.92 0.16
C PRO A 163 -0.73 11.68 -0.10
N GLY A 164 -0.34 10.79 -1.02
CA GLY A 164 -1.11 9.61 -1.40
C GLY A 164 -1.54 8.74 -0.22
N LEU A 165 -0.65 8.56 0.79
CA LEU A 165 -0.98 7.83 2.01
C LEU A 165 -2.03 8.56 2.87
N ALA A 166 -1.89 9.88 3.05
CA ALA A 166 -2.85 10.67 3.82
C ALA A 166 -4.24 10.69 3.16
N LEU A 167 -4.29 10.82 1.82
CA LEU A 167 -5.53 10.75 1.05
C LEU A 167 -6.20 9.38 1.18
N ALA A 168 -5.43 8.29 1.19
CA ALA A 168 -5.96 6.96 1.42
C ALA A 168 -6.59 6.81 2.81
N TYR A 169 -5.93 7.31 3.87
CA TYR A 169 -6.52 7.34 5.21
C TYR A 169 -7.81 8.17 5.26
N ARG A 170 -7.85 9.31 4.56
CA ARG A 170 -9.08 10.12 4.42
C ARG A 170 -10.19 9.32 3.75
N ALA A 171 -9.92 8.67 2.62
CA ALA A 171 -10.88 7.83 1.91
C ALA A 171 -11.38 6.65 2.77
N ALA A 172 -10.48 6.00 3.50
CA ALA A 172 -10.81 4.88 4.38
C ALA A 172 -11.66 5.30 5.61
N ARG A 173 -11.43 6.50 6.16
CA ARG A 173 -12.22 7.06 7.26
C ARG A 173 -13.61 7.47 6.80
N GLU A 174 -13.73 8.07 5.64
CA GLU A 174 -14.99 8.44 5.05
C GLU A 174 -15.82 7.19 4.70
N GLY A 175 -15.18 6.15 4.17
CA GLY A 175 -15.81 4.86 3.90
C GLY A 175 -16.77 4.90 2.72
N GLY A 176 -17.80 4.02 2.75
CA GLY A 176 -18.79 3.94 1.68
C GLY A 176 -18.18 3.75 0.30
N SER A 177 -18.56 4.60 -0.65
CA SER A 177 -18.02 4.60 -2.02
C SER A 177 -16.69 5.35 -2.18
N MET A 178 -16.21 6.08 -1.17
CA MET A 178 -15.00 6.91 -1.27
C MET A 178 -13.70 6.11 -1.56
N PRO A 179 -13.46 4.91 -0.99
CA PRO A 179 -12.33 4.07 -1.37
C PRO A 179 -12.32 3.69 -2.85
N THR A 180 -13.49 3.49 -3.45
CA THR A 180 -13.62 3.20 -4.89
C THR A 180 -13.18 4.41 -5.72
N VAL A 181 -13.61 5.62 -5.35
CA VAL A 181 -13.23 6.86 -6.01
C VAL A 181 -11.71 7.09 -5.91
N PHE A 182 -11.15 6.92 -4.73
CA PHE A 182 -9.70 7.01 -4.53
C PHE A 182 -8.92 6.06 -5.45
N ASN A 183 -9.34 4.78 -5.50
CA ASN A 183 -8.69 3.79 -6.36
C ASN A 183 -8.88 4.11 -7.85
N ALA A 184 -10.10 4.47 -8.28
CA ALA A 184 -10.38 4.83 -9.67
C ALA A 184 -9.57 6.06 -10.13
N ALA A 185 -9.48 7.07 -9.28
CA ALA A 185 -8.66 8.26 -9.54
C ALA A 185 -7.18 7.89 -9.69
N ASN A 186 -6.66 7.02 -8.82
CA ASN A 186 -5.29 6.54 -8.91
C ASN A 186 -5.03 5.73 -10.20
N GLU A 187 -5.93 4.80 -10.57
CA GLU A 187 -5.82 4.04 -11.83
C GLU A 187 -5.72 4.98 -13.03
N MET A 188 -6.56 6.02 -13.08
CA MET A 188 -6.53 7.00 -14.17
C MET A 188 -5.26 7.86 -14.13
N ALA A 189 -4.86 8.37 -12.96
CA ALA A 189 -3.66 9.19 -12.81
C ALA A 189 -2.39 8.43 -13.22
N VAL A 190 -2.23 7.18 -12.76
CA VAL A 190 -1.10 6.32 -13.16
C VAL A 190 -1.10 6.06 -14.65
N LYS A 191 -2.26 5.79 -15.25
CA LYS A 191 -2.39 5.63 -16.71
C LYS A 191 -1.96 6.89 -17.47
N LEU A 192 -2.36 8.06 -17.00
CA LEU A 192 -2.00 9.35 -17.62
C LEU A 192 -0.50 9.63 -17.46
N LEU A 193 0.08 9.33 -16.31
CA LEU A 193 1.52 9.44 -16.08
C LEU A 193 2.30 8.54 -17.04
N LEU A 194 1.92 7.27 -17.17
CA LEU A 194 2.57 6.31 -18.07
C LEU A 194 2.47 6.74 -19.55
N GLN A 195 1.41 7.47 -19.91
CA GLN A 195 1.23 8.09 -21.23
C GLN A 195 1.96 9.44 -21.36
N LYS A 196 2.67 9.89 -20.31
CA LYS A 196 3.37 11.19 -20.27
C LYS A 196 2.45 12.39 -20.47
N LYS A 197 1.18 12.26 -20.07
CA LYS A 197 0.15 13.33 -20.15
C LYS A 197 0.10 14.20 -18.89
N ILE A 198 0.61 13.68 -17.76
CA ILE A 198 0.72 14.39 -16.50
C ILE A 198 2.13 14.21 -15.92
N ARG A 199 2.50 15.08 -14.97
CA ARG A 199 3.71 14.94 -14.15
C ARG A 199 3.42 14.08 -12.92
N PHE A 200 4.46 13.54 -12.31
CA PHE A 200 4.35 12.71 -11.09
C PHE A 200 3.63 13.43 -9.95
N VAL A 201 3.94 14.70 -9.74
CA VAL A 201 3.33 15.53 -8.68
C VAL A 201 1.84 15.78 -8.87
N GLN A 202 1.30 15.55 -10.05
CA GLN A 202 -0.13 15.71 -10.33
C GLN A 202 -0.97 14.47 -9.93
N ILE A 203 -0.34 13.35 -9.58
CA ILE A 203 -1.08 12.17 -9.10
C ILE A 203 -1.94 12.53 -7.88
N PRO A 204 -1.38 13.02 -6.75
CA PRO A 204 -2.19 13.35 -5.59
C PRO A 204 -3.21 14.47 -5.85
N GLU A 205 -2.91 15.43 -6.72
CA GLU A 205 -3.86 16.48 -7.12
C GLU A 205 -5.13 15.89 -7.77
N ILE A 206 -4.96 14.90 -8.66
CA ILE A 206 -6.07 14.22 -9.33
C ILE A 206 -6.88 13.38 -8.32
N LEU A 207 -6.21 12.70 -7.39
CA LEU A 207 -6.89 11.92 -6.35
C LEU A 207 -7.74 12.83 -5.47
N GLU A 208 -7.17 13.93 -4.99
CA GLU A 208 -7.86 14.88 -4.13
C GLU A 208 -9.05 15.53 -4.85
N MET A 209 -8.86 16.01 -6.08
CA MET A 209 -9.91 16.56 -6.91
C MET A 209 -11.09 15.58 -7.07
N ALA A 210 -10.81 14.32 -7.40
CA ALA A 210 -11.86 13.31 -7.58
C ALA A 210 -12.63 13.05 -6.28
N MET A 211 -11.92 12.96 -5.15
CA MET A 211 -12.52 12.76 -3.82
C MET A 211 -13.37 13.95 -3.38
N GLU A 212 -12.97 15.19 -3.70
CA GLU A 212 -13.72 16.40 -3.33
C GLU A 212 -15.02 16.58 -4.13
N HIS A 213 -15.07 16.09 -5.36
CA HIS A 213 -16.25 16.18 -6.21
C HIS A 213 -17.26 15.07 -5.96
N HIS A 214 -16.84 13.98 -5.32
CA HIS A 214 -17.73 12.84 -5.10
C HIS A 214 -18.64 13.04 -3.88
N HIS A 215 -19.88 12.64 -4.03
CA HIS A 215 -20.83 12.52 -2.92
C HIS A 215 -20.88 11.08 -2.43
N THR A 216 -20.34 10.84 -1.25
CA THR A 216 -20.17 9.49 -0.70
C THR A 216 -21.51 8.80 -0.49
N ILE A 217 -21.62 7.59 -1.03
CA ILE A 217 -22.72 6.66 -0.77
C ILE A 217 -22.29 5.77 0.40
N GLU A 218 -22.99 5.88 1.56
CA GLU A 218 -22.56 5.21 2.81
C GLU A 218 -22.51 3.69 2.73
N ASN A 219 -23.51 3.06 2.12
CA ASN A 219 -23.60 1.61 1.98
C ASN A 219 -23.86 1.23 0.51
N PRO A 220 -22.87 1.41 -0.38
CA PRO A 220 -23.07 1.19 -1.80
C PRO A 220 -23.24 -0.30 -2.11
N ASP A 221 -24.18 -0.62 -2.98
CA ASP A 221 -24.23 -1.93 -3.62
C ASP A 221 -23.19 -2.03 -4.76
N VAL A 222 -23.05 -3.22 -5.34
CA VAL A 222 -22.07 -3.46 -6.42
C VAL A 222 -22.31 -2.56 -7.64
N VAL A 223 -23.58 -2.26 -7.98
CA VAL A 223 -23.91 -1.42 -9.13
C VAL A 223 -23.47 0.02 -8.87
N GLN A 224 -23.73 0.52 -7.66
CA GLN A 224 -23.33 1.86 -7.22
C GLN A 224 -21.81 2.01 -7.15
N ILE A 225 -21.08 0.97 -6.73
CA ILE A 225 -19.60 0.94 -6.74
C ILE A 225 -19.08 1.07 -8.18
N LEU A 226 -19.58 0.25 -9.11
CA LEU A 226 -19.18 0.31 -10.51
C LEU A 226 -19.56 1.65 -11.18
N GLN A 227 -20.69 2.23 -10.78
CA GLN A 227 -21.10 3.55 -11.25
C GLN A 227 -20.15 4.64 -10.73
N ALA A 228 -19.83 4.64 -9.43
CA ALA A 228 -18.88 5.60 -8.85
C ALA A 228 -17.50 5.54 -9.53
N GLU A 229 -17.01 4.34 -9.84
CA GLU A 229 -15.78 4.15 -10.61
C GLU A 229 -15.89 4.80 -12.01
N ALA A 230 -16.95 4.50 -12.75
CA ALA A 230 -17.16 5.02 -14.10
C ALA A 230 -17.31 6.54 -14.12
N GLU A 231 -18.07 7.11 -13.18
CA GLU A 231 -18.26 8.56 -13.02
C GLU A 231 -16.93 9.26 -12.70
N THR A 232 -16.10 8.66 -11.83
CA THR A 232 -14.76 9.17 -11.50
C THR A 232 -13.87 9.23 -12.76
N TYR A 233 -13.87 8.19 -13.59
CA TYR A 233 -13.10 8.19 -14.83
C TYR A 233 -13.60 9.28 -15.79
N GLU A 234 -14.90 9.46 -15.90
CA GLU A 234 -15.48 10.48 -16.81
C GLU A 234 -15.18 11.89 -16.30
N GLN A 235 -15.32 12.14 -15.01
CA GLN A 235 -14.97 13.41 -14.38
C GLN A 235 -13.53 13.80 -14.68
N ILE A 236 -12.57 12.89 -14.43
CA ILE A 236 -11.15 13.16 -14.67
C ILE A 236 -10.89 13.46 -16.15
N ARG A 237 -11.56 12.76 -17.09
CA ARG A 237 -11.44 13.08 -18.53
C ARG A 237 -11.91 14.49 -18.87
N GLN A 238 -13.01 14.92 -18.29
CA GLN A 238 -13.57 16.26 -18.52
C GLN A 238 -12.64 17.34 -17.95
N GLU A 239 -12.18 17.19 -16.71
CA GLU A 239 -11.29 18.15 -16.06
C GLU A 239 -9.93 18.25 -16.76
N MET A 240 -9.38 17.14 -17.20
CA MET A 240 -8.09 17.07 -17.90
C MET A 240 -8.21 17.34 -19.42
N LYS A 241 -9.43 17.55 -19.95
CA LYS A 241 -9.72 17.79 -21.37
C LYS A 241 -9.14 16.71 -22.30
N LEU A 242 -9.37 15.45 -21.92
CA LEU A 242 -8.82 14.26 -22.60
C LEU A 242 -9.76 13.70 -23.66
#